data_b9e962e9705e6dccd4c8c0e12a13113b
#
_entry.id   b9e962e9705e6dccd4c8c0e12a13113b
#
_cell.length_a   1.000
_cell.length_b   1.000
_cell.length_c   1.000
_cell.angle_alpha   90.00
_cell.angle_beta   90.00
_cell.angle_gamma   90.00
#
_symmetry.space_group_name_H-M   'P 1'
#
loop_
_entity.id
_entity.type
_entity.pdbx_description
1 polymer ?
#
loop_
_entity_poly.entity_id
_entity_poly.type
_entity_poly.pdbx_seq_one_letter_code
_entity_poly.pdbx_strand_id
1 'polypeptide(L)'
;AGDLDGIVGIYDVHAYPGRRQVLSGDFRKSLVSMKSNVPSGSRIVLGEAGYKYQGDPADSLYWNEYIRRCEGHPYTKGSDCNMLVYDYFYALDMPFLAMEAMNGGFSGIAAWMLDDAMHTNGDSGRPEDLKIWGMWNILGEEVFGDASQEEIRPWYYTWSLICRYFPSGSSILKVVSDECCGFTAAAAVKDGKMSVALVNCNEEQLNVNLNLPRALENAVMFSFNRPGKVSESVAPSNGCLKMSVPAESLILLTEMEND
;
A
#
# COMPACT_ATOMS: atom_id res chain seq x y z
N ALA A 1 17.37 7.87 -19.25
CA ALA A 1 16.98 6.46 -19.44
C ALA A 1 17.41 5.92 -20.81
N GLY A 2 17.33 6.74 -21.88
CA GLY A 2 17.70 6.31 -23.25
C GLY A 2 19.12 5.76 -23.39
N ASP A 3 20.08 6.31 -22.66
CA ASP A 3 21.49 5.87 -22.69
C ASP A 3 21.71 4.49 -22.04
N LEU A 4 20.72 3.97 -21.36
CA LEU A 4 20.74 2.67 -20.68
C LEU A 4 19.87 1.61 -21.39
N ASP A 5 19.36 1.95 -22.57
CA ASP A 5 18.51 1.03 -23.35
C ASP A 5 19.31 -0.21 -23.78
N GLY A 6 18.71 -1.38 -23.57
CA GLY A 6 19.36 -2.66 -23.83
C GLY A 6 20.40 -3.11 -22.79
N ILE A 7 20.69 -2.28 -21.76
CA ILE A 7 21.66 -2.58 -20.69
C ILE A 7 20.93 -2.90 -19.39
N VAL A 8 19.85 -2.13 -19.07
CA VAL A 8 19.12 -2.25 -17.81
C VAL A 8 17.87 -3.14 -18.00
N GLY A 9 17.78 -4.20 -17.21
CA GLY A 9 16.63 -5.10 -17.22
C GLY A 9 15.42 -4.56 -16.46
N ILE A 10 15.67 -3.83 -15.37
CA ILE A 10 14.64 -3.21 -14.53
C ILE A 10 15.14 -1.85 -14.07
N TYR A 11 14.29 -0.82 -14.19
CA TYR A 11 14.52 0.49 -13.61
C TYR A 11 13.91 0.51 -12.19
N ASP A 12 14.71 0.89 -11.23
CA ASP A 12 14.28 0.99 -9.83
C ASP A 12 14.24 2.45 -9.40
N VAL A 13 13.16 2.82 -8.72
CA VAL A 13 12.99 4.12 -8.08
C VAL A 13 12.44 3.95 -6.67
N HIS A 14 12.85 4.81 -5.75
CA HIS A 14 12.33 4.89 -4.40
C HIS A 14 11.38 6.08 -4.28
N ALA A 15 10.26 5.92 -3.59
CA ALA A 15 9.29 7.00 -3.45
C ALA A 15 8.61 7.00 -2.07
N TYR A 16 8.64 8.17 -1.44
CA TYR A 16 7.95 8.46 -0.17
C TYR A 16 7.07 9.71 -0.33
N PRO A 17 5.94 9.59 -1.03
CA PRO A 17 5.03 10.71 -1.24
C PRO A 17 4.35 11.16 0.06
N GLY A 18 3.80 12.37 0.04
CA GLY A 18 2.81 12.80 1.01
C GLY A 18 1.46 12.12 0.81
N ARG A 19 0.68 12.00 1.87
CA ARG A 19 -0.63 11.34 1.83
C ARG A 19 -1.58 11.99 0.83
N ARG A 20 -1.70 13.31 0.90
CA ARG A 20 -2.56 14.06 -0.03
C ARG A 20 -2.20 13.81 -1.49
N GLN A 21 -0.90 13.81 -1.82
CA GLN A 21 -0.44 13.59 -3.19
C GLN A 21 -0.89 12.24 -3.74
N VAL A 22 -0.94 11.21 -2.89
CA VAL A 22 -1.43 9.88 -3.26
C VAL A 22 -2.94 9.87 -3.41
N LEU A 23 -3.67 10.35 -2.40
CA LEU A 23 -5.13 10.30 -2.37
C LEU A 23 -5.79 11.18 -3.44
N SER A 24 -5.11 12.24 -3.91
CA SER A 24 -5.59 13.10 -5.01
C SER A 24 -5.35 12.51 -6.41
N GLY A 25 -4.58 11.41 -6.52
CA GLY A 25 -4.14 10.86 -7.80
C GLY A 25 -2.95 11.59 -8.45
N ASP A 26 -2.40 12.64 -7.83
CA ASP A 26 -1.25 13.37 -8.38
C ASP A 26 0.02 12.51 -8.36
N PHE A 27 0.13 11.62 -7.38
CA PHE A 27 1.22 10.65 -7.36
C PHE A 27 1.15 9.70 -8.57
N ARG A 28 -0.02 9.19 -8.93
CA ARG A 28 -0.21 8.37 -10.14
C ARG A 28 0.23 9.09 -11.41
N LYS A 29 -0.12 10.38 -11.55
CA LYS A 29 0.33 11.21 -12.68
C LYS A 29 1.85 11.27 -12.75
N SER A 30 2.51 11.43 -11.59
CA SER A 30 3.98 11.41 -11.49
C SER A 30 4.56 10.06 -11.90
N LEU A 31 3.96 8.95 -11.46
CA LEU A 31 4.38 7.59 -11.83
C LEU A 31 4.22 7.33 -13.34
N VAL A 32 3.11 7.74 -13.93
CA VAL A 32 2.90 7.67 -15.40
C VAL A 32 3.98 8.47 -16.14
N SER A 33 4.31 9.67 -15.66
CA SER A 33 5.39 10.47 -16.23
C SER A 33 6.76 9.77 -16.10
N MET A 34 7.07 9.19 -14.96
CA MET A 34 8.30 8.40 -14.77
C MET A 34 8.33 7.21 -15.74
N LYS A 35 7.24 6.46 -15.85
CA LYS A 35 7.13 5.32 -16.77
C LYS A 35 7.33 5.73 -18.23
N SER A 36 6.85 6.88 -18.65
CA SER A 36 7.01 7.38 -20.03
C SER A 36 8.45 7.70 -20.38
N ASN A 37 9.33 7.93 -19.40
CA ASN A 37 10.76 8.16 -19.59
C ASN A 37 11.61 6.88 -19.61
N VAL A 38 10.99 5.73 -19.41
CA VAL A 38 11.66 4.42 -19.47
C VAL A 38 11.46 3.84 -20.87
N PRO A 39 12.47 3.21 -21.48
CA PRO A 39 12.34 2.61 -22.82
C PRO A 39 11.15 1.66 -22.91
N SER A 40 10.49 1.66 -24.09
CA SER A 40 9.32 0.82 -24.32
C SER A 40 9.67 -0.65 -24.09
N GLY A 41 8.81 -1.37 -23.38
CA GLY A 41 9.02 -2.78 -23.02
C GLY A 41 9.86 -2.99 -21.74
N SER A 42 10.59 -1.98 -21.26
CA SER A 42 11.34 -2.09 -20.00
C SER A 42 10.42 -2.06 -18.79
N ARG A 43 10.84 -2.74 -17.72
CA ARG A 43 10.14 -2.74 -16.45
C ARG A 43 10.62 -1.58 -15.56
N ILE A 44 9.70 -1.04 -14.78
CA ILE A 44 10.02 -0.08 -13.71
C ILE A 44 9.31 -0.52 -12.43
N VAL A 45 9.98 -0.42 -11.31
CA VAL A 45 9.47 -0.80 -10.00
C VAL A 45 9.67 0.34 -8.98
N LEU A 46 8.83 0.36 -7.97
CA LEU A 46 9.12 1.05 -6.72
C LEU A 46 9.84 0.06 -5.82
N GLY A 47 11.19 0.07 -5.82
CA GLY A 47 12.01 -0.84 -5.03
C GLY A 47 12.01 -0.50 -3.55
N GLU A 48 11.56 0.72 -3.22
CA GLU A 48 11.30 1.12 -1.84
C GLU A 48 10.16 2.15 -1.82
N ALA A 49 9.12 1.89 -1.05
CA ALA A 49 7.97 2.77 -0.96
C ALA A 49 7.32 2.79 0.41
N GLY A 50 6.88 3.98 0.83
CA GLY A 50 6.16 4.25 2.06
C GLY A 50 5.68 5.69 2.06
N TYR A 51 5.25 6.20 3.21
CA TYR A 51 4.79 7.58 3.31
C TYR A 51 5.75 8.44 4.12
N LYS A 52 6.07 9.62 3.59
CA LYS A 52 6.64 10.74 4.36
C LYS A 52 5.70 11.93 4.25
N TYR A 53 5.35 12.49 5.38
CA TYR A 53 4.35 13.56 5.49
C TYR A 53 5.00 14.95 5.46
N GLN A 54 6.29 15.00 5.14
CA GLN A 54 7.08 16.23 5.09
C GLN A 54 6.74 17.06 3.84
N GLY A 55 6.68 18.37 4.03
CA GLY A 55 6.72 19.33 2.93
C GLY A 55 5.38 19.67 2.30
N ASP A 56 4.29 18.95 2.55
CA ASP A 56 2.95 19.33 2.10
C ASP A 56 2.17 19.94 3.27
N PRO A 57 1.74 21.23 3.18
CA PRO A 57 0.91 21.84 4.21
C PRO A 57 -0.39 21.09 4.51
N ALA A 58 -0.92 20.35 3.53
CA ALA A 58 -2.13 19.56 3.71
C ALA A 58 -1.90 18.31 4.55
N ASP A 59 -0.66 17.83 4.63
CA ASP A 59 -0.25 16.71 5.48
C ASP A 59 0.30 17.18 6.86
N SER A 60 0.22 18.46 7.17
CA SER A 60 0.80 19.05 8.39
C SER A 60 0.31 18.41 9.68
N LEU A 61 -0.96 17.95 9.74
CA LEU A 61 -1.49 17.26 10.91
C LEU A 61 -0.78 15.90 11.13
N TYR A 62 -0.54 15.14 10.06
CA TYR A 62 0.19 13.87 10.12
C TYR A 62 1.65 14.10 10.49
N TRP A 63 2.27 15.12 9.90
CA TRP A 63 3.65 15.48 10.21
C TRP A 63 3.84 15.90 11.68
N ASN A 64 2.96 16.73 12.21
CA ASN A 64 3.00 17.17 13.60
C ASN A 64 2.78 16.00 14.56
N GLU A 65 1.85 15.10 14.26
CA GLU A 65 1.61 13.92 15.08
C GLU A 65 2.80 12.95 15.03
N TYR A 66 3.40 12.76 13.86
CA TYR A 66 4.62 12.00 13.70
C TYR A 66 5.74 12.54 14.59
N ILE A 67 6.04 13.85 14.52
CA ILE A 67 7.06 14.49 15.34
C ILE A 67 6.75 14.30 16.83
N ARG A 68 5.53 14.57 17.26
CA ARG A 68 5.09 14.41 18.65
C ARG A 68 5.34 12.98 19.17
N ARG A 69 5.04 11.97 18.36
CA ARG A 69 5.26 10.57 18.76
C ARG A 69 6.76 10.23 18.80
N CYS A 70 7.54 10.69 17.84
CA CYS A 70 8.99 10.48 17.85
C CYS A 70 9.65 11.14 19.07
N GLU A 71 9.25 12.36 19.44
CA GLU A 71 9.76 13.04 20.63
C GLU A 71 9.40 12.33 21.94
N GLY A 72 8.20 11.74 22.00
CA GLY A 72 7.73 10.98 23.16
C GLY A 72 8.26 9.56 23.26
N HIS A 73 8.82 9.01 22.19
CA HIS A 73 9.26 7.62 22.15
C HIS A 73 10.75 7.49 22.48
N PRO A 74 11.14 6.69 23.49
CA PRO A 74 12.52 6.65 23.98
C PRO A 74 13.53 6.10 22.96
N TYR A 75 13.08 5.30 22.00
CA TYR A 75 13.93 4.56 21.06
C TYR A 75 13.97 5.14 19.64
N THR A 76 13.18 6.17 19.33
CA THR A 76 13.14 6.76 17.99
C THR A 76 13.83 8.10 17.89
N LYS A 77 14.39 8.59 18.99
CA LYS A 77 15.00 9.91 19.07
C LYS A 77 16.17 10.04 18.10
N GLY A 78 16.00 10.92 17.12
CA GLY A 78 17.00 11.16 16.07
C GLY A 78 17.01 10.12 14.95
N SER A 79 16.14 9.11 14.99
CA SER A 79 16.02 8.09 13.96
C SER A 79 15.05 8.49 12.86
N ASP A 80 15.26 7.98 11.64
CA ASP A 80 14.29 8.09 10.53
C ASP A 80 13.22 7.01 10.71
N CYS A 81 12.12 7.37 11.35
CA CYS A 81 11.01 6.47 11.68
C CYS A 81 9.70 6.97 11.07
N ASN A 82 8.73 6.09 10.91
CA ASN A 82 7.33 6.45 10.67
C ASN A 82 6.45 5.94 11.80
N MET A 83 6.24 6.74 12.83
CA MET A 83 5.41 6.38 13.98
C MET A 83 3.93 6.23 13.66
N LEU A 84 3.49 6.55 12.44
CA LEU A 84 2.10 6.40 12.01
C LEU A 84 1.78 5.01 11.46
N VAL A 85 2.79 4.11 11.35
CA VAL A 85 2.60 2.71 10.94
C VAL A 85 1.72 1.89 11.90
N TYR A 86 1.53 2.37 13.13
CA TYR A 86 0.62 1.76 14.11
C TYR A 86 -0.85 2.09 13.86
N ASP A 87 -1.13 3.11 13.04
CA ASP A 87 -2.48 3.62 12.89
C ASP A 87 -3.29 2.87 11.84
N TYR A 88 -4.57 2.79 12.09
CA TYR A 88 -5.53 2.15 11.19
C TYR A 88 -5.52 2.76 9.78
N PHE A 89 -5.42 4.09 9.66
CA PHE A 89 -5.44 4.73 8.35
C PHE A 89 -4.23 4.34 7.48
N TYR A 90 -3.08 4.05 8.10
CA TYR A 90 -1.89 3.59 7.38
C TYR A 90 -2.12 2.23 6.70
N ALA A 91 -3.00 1.40 7.28
CA ALA A 91 -3.42 0.14 6.68
C ALA A 91 -4.24 0.33 5.39
N LEU A 92 -4.83 1.48 5.18
CA LEU A 92 -5.53 1.82 3.93
C LEU A 92 -4.62 2.58 2.96
N ASP A 93 -3.75 3.42 3.47
CA ASP A 93 -2.83 4.22 2.68
C ASP A 93 -1.85 3.32 1.90
N MET A 94 -1.31 2.27 2.51
CA MET A 94 -0.35 1.38 1.85
C MET A 94 -0.93 0.61 0.65
N PRO A 95 -2.08 -0.08 0.74
CA PRO A 95 -2.71 -0.66 -0.45
C PRO A 95 -3.15 0.39 -1.47
N PHE A 96 -3.57 1.60 -1.03
CA PHE A 96 -3.86 2.69 -1.95
C PHE A 96 -2.62 3.05 -2.78
N LEU A 97 -1.47 3.22 -2.14
CA LEU A 97 -0.19 3.48 -2.80
C LEU A 97 0.17 2.38 -3.81
N ALA A 98 -0.03 1.12 -3.45
CA ALA A 98 0.21 -0.01 -4.34
C ALA A 98 -0.68 0.03 -5.59
N MET A 99 -1.96 0.36 -5.41
CA MET A 99 -2.90 0.48 -6.54
C MET A 99 -2.55 1.66 -7.46
N GLU A 100 -2.08 2.77 -6.89
CA GLU A 100 -1.60 3.90 -7.69
C GLU A 100 -0.36 3.52 -8.51
N ALA A 101 0.54 2.71 -7.95
CA ALA A 101 1.68 2.18 -8.68
C ALA A 101 1.27 1.22 -9.81
N MET A 102 0.34 0.30 -9.56
CA MET A 102 -0.23 -0.60 -10.58
C MET A 102 -0.90 0.21 -11.71
N ASN A 103 -1.77 1.16 -11.36
CA ASN A 103 -2.46 2.04 -12.33
C ASN A 103 -1.49 2.99 -13.04
N GLY A 104 -0.35 3.31 -12.44
CA GLY A 104 0.75 4.07 -13.03
C GLY A 104 1.64 3.26 -13.99
N GLY A 105 1.37 1.95 -14.15
CA GLY A 105 2.09 1.06 -15.06
C GLY A 105 3.42 0.54 -14.50
N PHE A 106 3.58 0.55 -13.19
CA PHE A 106 4.73 -0.05 -12.51
C PHE A 106 4.59 -1.56 -12.42
N SER A 107 5.70 -2.27 -12.57
CA SER A 107 5.76 -3.73 -12.61
C SER A 107 5.89 -4.37 -11.24
N GLY A 108 6.07 -3.58 -10.19
CA GLY A 108 6.20 -4.05 -8.82
C GLY A 108 6.38 -2.90 -7.84
N ILE A 109 6.14 -3.22 -6.58
CA ILE A 109 6.34 -2.32 -5.45
C ILE A 109 6.85 -3.13 -4.25
N ALA A 110 7.89 -2.65 -3.58
CA ALA A 110 8.34 -3.14 -2.29
C ALA A 110 8.04 -2.10 -1.21
N ALA A 111 7.28 -2.49 -0.22
CA ALA A 111 7.00 -1.62 0.91
C ALA A 111 8.20 -1.52 1.84
N TRP A 112 8.51 -0.33 2.29
CA TRP A 112 9.45 -0.09 3.37
C TRP A 112 8.68 0.03 4.69
N MET A 113 8.76 -0.97 5.61
CA MET A 113 9.45 -2.25 5.43
C MET A 113 8.72 -3.39 6.15
N LEU A 114 9.24 -4.63 6.05
CA LEU A 114 8.58 -5.79 6.63
C LEU A 114 8.62 -5.76 8.16
N ASP A 115 9.79 -5.61 8.74
CA ASP A 115 10.07 -5.62 10.18
C ASP A 115 10.84 -4.34 10.56
N ASP A 116 10.66 -3.86 11.79
CA ASP A 116 11.48 -2.76 12.27
C ASP A 116 12.95 -3.18 12.31
N ALA A 117 13.82 -2.30 11.87
CA ALA A 117 15.22 -2.64 11.74
C ALA A 117 16.15 -1.57 12.33
N MET A 118 17.25 -2.00 12.85
CA MET A 118 18.33 -1.11 13.27
C MET A 118 19.14 -0.70 12.03
N HIS A 119 18.78 0.46 11.47
CA HIS A 119 19.48 1.06 10.36
C HIS A 119 20.18 2.33 10.80
N THR A 120 21.33 2.18 11.39
CA THR A 120 22.23 3.30 11.55
C THR A 120 23.51 3.03 10.77
N ASN A 121 24.34 4.05 10.66
CA ASN A 121 25.65 3.93 10.07
C ASN A 121 26.47 2.82 10.79
N GLY A 122 26.21 1.57 10.38
CA GLY A 122 26.94 0.41 10.82
C GLY A 122 26.28 -0.51 11.86
N ASP A 123 24.94 -0.64 11.85
CA ASP A 123 24.22 -1.59 12.75
C ASP A 123 24.74 -1.52 14.18
N SER A 124 24.48 -0.40 14.84
CA SER A 124 25.06 -0.12 16.15
C SER A 124 24.59 -1.08 17.25
N GLY A 125 23.52 -1.82 17.03
CA GLY A 125 22.86 -2.66 18.03
C GLY A 125 22.21 -1.89 19.17
N ARG A 126 22.09 -0.56 19.04
CA ARG A 126 21.51 0.31 20.07
C ARG A 126 20.03 0.52 19.82
N PRO A 127 19.16 0.33 20.84
CA PRO A 127 17.72 0.52 20.70
C PRO A 127 17.31 1.90 20.16
N GLU A 128 18.02 2.95 20.57
CA GLU A 128 17.77 4.32 20.13
C GLU A 128 18.04 4.56 18.64
N ASP A 129 18.68 3.63 17.98
CA ASP A 129 18.95 3.67 16.54
C ASP A 129 17.96 2.84 15.72
N LEU A 130 16.94 2.24 16.36
CA LEU A 130 15.93 1.46 15.69
C LEU A 130 15.07 2.34 14.79
N LYS A 131 14.81 1.88 13.57
CA LYS A 131 13.89 2.52 12.63
C LYS A 131 12.56 1.81 12.62
N ILE A 132 11.54 2.50 13.08
CA ILE A 132 10.16 2.00 13.13
C ILE A 132 9.47 2.34 11.81
N TRP A 133 9.33 1.33 10.96
CA TRP A 133 8.63 1.40 9.68
C TRP A 133 7.86 0.12 9.36
N GLY A 134 8.14 -0.94 10.13
CA GLY A 134 7.73 -2.29 9.82
C GLY A 134 6.27 -2.60 10.12
N MET A 135 5.91 -3.84 9.82
CA MET A 135 4.61 -4.44 10.13
C MET A 135 4.56 -4.99 11.56
N TRP A 136 5.71 -5.16 12.19
CA TRP A 136 5.96 -5.56 13.59
C TRP A 136 7.41 -5.26 13.97
N ASN A 137 7.77 -5.59 15.18
CA ASN A 137 9.15 -5.61 15.64
C ASN A 137 9.45 -6.97 16.29
N ILE A 138 10.20 -7.82 15.60
CA ILE A 138 10.50 -9.20 16.06
C ILE A 138 11.35 -9.25 17.35
N LEU A 139 11.96 -8.15 17.74
CA LEU A 139 12.79 -8.02 18.94
C LEU A 139 12.19 -7.03 19.94
N GLY A 140 10.85 -6.89 19.95
CA GLY A 140 10.14 -5.92 20.77
C GLY A 140 10.41 -6.10 22.26
N GLU A 141 10.33 -7.33 22.76
CA GLU A 141 10.61 -7.64 24.15
C GLU A 141 12.10 -7.45 24.51
N GLU A 142 13.00 -7.92 23.66
CA GLU A 142 14.44 -7.85 23.91
C GLU A 142 15.00 -6.43 23.81
N VAL A 143 14.50 -5.64 22.85
CA VAL A 143 15.05 -4.30 22.58
C VAL A 143 14.35 -3.23 23.41
N PHE A 144 13.04 -3.32 23.58
CA PHE A 144 12.23 -2.31 24.27
C PHE A 144 11.78 -2.73 25.67
N GLY A 145 11.90 -4.02 26.00
CA GLY A 145 11.27 -4.59 27.20
C GLY A 145 9.73 -4.56 27.11
N ASP A 146 9.19 -4.58 25.90
CA ASP A 146 7.76 -4.44 25.60
C ASP A 146 7.34 -5.42 24.49
N ALA A 147 6.87 -6.58 24.89
CA ALA A 147 6.38 -7.62 23.98
C ALA A 147 5.21 -7.15 23.09
N SER A 148 4.50 -6.07 23.44
CA SER A 148 3.42 -5.53 22.60
C SER A 148 3.93 -4.96 21.27
N GLN A 149 5.20 -4.63 21.16
CA GLN A 149 5.83 -4.18 19.92
C GLN A 149 5.92 -5.29 18.86
N GLU A 150 5.84 -6.56 19.29
CA GLU A 150 5.84 -7.74 18.42
C GLU A 150 4.46 -8.00 17.80
N GLU A 151 3.42 -7.31 18.28
CA GLU A 151 2.08 -7.43 17.70
C GLU A 151 2.08 -6.93 16.25
N ILE A 152 1.35 -7.69 15.42
CA ILE A 152 1.18 -7.35 14.01
C ILE A 152 0.36 -6.07 13.87
N ARG A 153 0.94 -5.07 13.22
CA ARG A 153 0.29 -3.78 12.96
C ARG A 153 -0.79 -3.89 11.88
N PRO A 154 -1.82 -3.04 11.89
CA PRO A 154 -2.98 -3.16 10.99
C PRO A 154 -2.63 -3.24 9.50
N TRP A 155 -1.60 -2.57 9.02
CA TRP A 155 -1.25 -2.54 7.61
C TRP A 155 -0.66 -3.86 7.05
N TYR A 156 -0.20 -4.77 7.92
CA TYR A 156 0.17 -6.12 7.50
C TYR A 156 -1.02 -6.83 6.83
N TYR A 157 -2.20 -6.73 7.41
CA TYR A 157 -3.37 -7.47 6.91
C TYR A 157 -3.78 -7.02 5.50
N THR A 158 -3.77 -5.72 5.26
CA THR A 158 -4.14 -5.17 3.94
C THR A 158 -3.04 -5.38 2.92
N TRP A 159 -1.77 -5.21 3.32
CA TRP A 159 -0.64 -5.45 2.44
C TRP A 159 -0.54 -6.93 2.05
N SER A 160 -0.78 -7.85 2.97
CA SER A 160 -0.78 -9.29 2.70
C SER A 160 -1.86 -9.69 1.69
N LEU A 161 -3.04 -9.05 1.72
CA LEU A 161 -4.08 -9.26 0.72
C LEU A 161 -3.60 -8.81 -0.67
N ILE A 162 -2.96 -7.65 -0.78
CA ILE A 162 -2.41 -7.18 -2.06
C ILE A 162 -1.33 -8.13 -2.57
N CYS A 163 -0.37 -8.52 -1.73
CA CYS A 163 0.69 -9.45 -2.14
C CYS A 163 0.14 -10.80 -2.61
N ARG A 164 -0.87 -11.32 -1.93
CA ARG A 164 -1.45 -12.62 -2.22
C ARG A 164 -2.29 -12.64 -3.50
N TYR A 165 -3.11 -11.63 -3.69
CA TYR A 165 -4.12 -11.62 -4.76
C TYR A 165 -3.78 -10.73 -5.96
N PHE A 166 -2.60 -10.10 -5.94
CA PHE A 166 -1.93 -9.50 -7.11
C PHE A 166 -0.53 -10.11 -7.29
N PRO A 167 -0.44 -11.44 -7.43
CA PRO A 167 0.85 -12.14 -7.42
C PRO A 167 1.68 -11.83 -8.67
N SER A 168 2.97 -12.14 -8.59
CA SER A 168 3.88 -12.01 -9.72
C SER A 168 3.36 -12.73 -10.97
N GLY A 169 3.49 -12.10 -12.13
CA GLY A 169 2.97 -12.61 -13.40
C GLY A 169 1.53 -12.21 -13.69
N SER A 170 0.87 -11.47 -12.82
CA SER A 170 -0.46 -10.92 -13.09
C SER A 170 -0.40 -9.84 -14.17
N SER A 171 -1.42 -9.81 -15.01
CA SER A 171 -1.70 -8.71 -15.94
C SER A 171 -2.61 -7.70 -15.26
N ILE A 172 -2.10 -6.48 -15.03
CA ILE A 172 -2.91 -5.39 -14.45
C ILE A 172 -3.88 -4.87 -15.53
N LEU A 173 -5.16 -4.83 -15.19
CA LEU A 173 -6.20 -4.30 -16.07
C LEU A 173 -6.29 -2.79 -15.93
N LYS A 174 -6.56 -2.12 -17.05
CA LYS A 174 -6.82 -0.68 -17.01
C LYS A 174 -8.16 -0.43 -16.31
N VAL A 175 -8.11 0.27 -15.19
CA VAL A 175 -9.29 0.76 -14.49
C VAL A 175 -9.65 2.15 -15.02
N VAL A 176 -10.93 2.35 -15.33
CA VAL A 176 -11.51 3.65 -15.68
C VAL A 176 -12.53 3.99 -14.61
N SER A 177 -12.35 5.08 -13.92
CA SER A 177 -13.27 5.55 -12.88
C SER A 177 -13.43 7.06 -12.98
N ASP A 178 -14.53 7.58 -12.46
CA ASP A 178 -14.65 8.99 -12.14
C ASP A 178 -13.61 9.32 -11.06
N GLU A 179 -12.96 10.48 -11.18
CA GLU A 179 -11.96 10.92 -10.20
C GLU A 179 -12.66 11.21 -8.86
N CYS A 180 -12.27 10.46 -7.84
CA CYS A 180 -12.72 10.63 -6.47
C CYS A 180 -11.51 10.63 -5.54
N CYS A 181 -11.20 11.78 -4.93
CA CYS A 181 -10.12 11.86 -3.95
C CYS A 181 -10.38 10.88 -2.81
N GLY A 182 -9.35 10.17 -2.38
CA GLY A 182 -9.45 9.18 -1.30
C GLY A 182 -10.10 7.85 -1.69
N PHE A 183 -10.40 7.65 -2.99
CA PHE A 183 -10.88 6.36 -3.49
C PHE A 183 -10.03 5.89 -4.67
N THR A 184 -9.65 4.62 -4.67
CA THR A 184 -8.98 3.98 -5.81
C THR A 184 -9.42 2.53 -5.97
N ALA A 185 -9.22 2.02 -7.19
CA ALA A 185 -9.44 0.61 -7.53
C ALA A 185 -8.29 0.09 -8.40
N ALA A 186 -7.97 -1.18 -8.25
CA ALA A 186 -7.08 -1.90 -9.15
C ALA A 186 -7.64 -3.27 -9.47
N ALA A 187 -7.34 -3.78 -10.67
CA ALA A 187 -7.75 -5.11 -11.08
C ALA A 187 -6.62 -5.84 -11.79
N ALA A 188 -6.54 -7.14 -11.57
CA ALA A 188 -5.55 -7.99 -12.20
C ALA A 188 -6.16 -9.32 -12.66
N VAL A 189 -5.52 -9.92 -13.66
CA VAL A 189 -5.84 -11.29 -14.12
C VAL A 189 -4.57 -12.11 -14.14
N LYS A 190 -4.63 -13.31 -13.59
CA LYS A 190 -3.59 -14.33 -13.70
C LYS A 190 -4.24 -15.69 -13.93
N ASP A 191 -3.75 -16.42 -14.93
CA ASP A 191 -4.24 -17.76 -15.31
C ASP A 191 -5.78 -17.83 -15.46
N GLY A 192 -6.38 -16.74 -16.03
CA GLY A 192 -7.82 -16.60 -16.23
C GLY A 192 -8.60 -16.19 -14.98
N LYS A 193 -8.02 -16.20 -13.79
CA LYS A 193 -8.63 -15.77 -12.53
C LYS A 193 -8.43 -14.28 -12.31
N MET A 194 -9.46 -13.59 -11.81
CA MET A 194 -9.47 -12.13 -11.61
C MET A 194 -9.44 -11.77 -10.13
N SER A 195 -8.70 -10.73 -9.83
CA SER A 195 -8.78 -10.01 -8.55
C SER A 195 -9.11 -8.55 -8.79
N VAL A 196 -9.95 -7.98 -7.93
CA VAL A 196 -10.31 -6.56 -7.93
C VAL A 196 -10.26 -6.04 -6.51
N ALA A 197 -9.48 -5.00 -6.29
CA ALA A 197 -9.37 -4.33 -5.00
C ALA A 197 -9.92 -2.90 -5.09
N LEU A 198 -10.59 -2.46 -4.03
CA LEU A 198 -11.19 -1.15 -3.85
C LEU A 198 -10.75 -0.63 -2.49
N VAL A 199 -10.19 0.59 -2.44
CA VAL A 199 -9.84 1.25 -1.18
C VAL A 199 -10.59 2.58 -1.09
N ASN A 200 -11.30 2.76 0.02
CA ASN A 200 -11.95 4.00 0.39
C ASN A 200 -11.29 4.56 1.66
N CYS A 201 -10.52 5.62 1.52
CA CYS A 201 -9.90 6.34 2.63
C CYS A 201 -10.76 7.50 3.15
N ASN A 202 -11.98 7.68 2.59
CA ASN A 202 -12.90 8.73 3.02
C ASN A 202 -13.67 8.29 4.28
N GLU A 203 -14.11 9.29 5.06
CA GLU A 203 -14.95 9.10 6.25
C GLU A 203 -16.40 8.73 5.91
N GLU A 204 -16.76 8.75 4.63
CA GLU A 204 -18.09 8.40 4.14
C GLU A 204 -18.06 7.13 3.30
N GLN A 205 -19.16 6.39 3.36
CA GLN A 205 -19.43 5.24 2.51
C GLN A 205 -19.62 5.69 1.05
N LEU A 206 -19.06 4.94 0.11
CA LEU A 206 -19.24 5.17 -1.32
C LEU A 206 -20.12 4.08 -1.94
N ASN A 207 -21.05 4.48 -2.82
CA ASN A 207 -21.78 3.55 -3.66
C ASN A 207 -21.13 3.46 -5.03
N VAL A 208 -20.64 2.27 -5.36
CA VAL A 208 -19.85 2.02 -6.56
C VAL A 208 -20.61 1.10 -7.52
N ASN A 209 -20.63 1.46 -8.79
CA ASN A 209 -21.05 0.57 -9.87
C ASN A 209 -19.77 0.00 -10.52
N LEU A 210 -19.46 -1.25 -10.20
CA LEU A 210 -18.27 -1.93 -10.71
C LEU A 210 -18.65 -2.74 -11.95
N ASN A 211 -18.19 -2.31 -13.12
CA ASN A 211 -18.40 -3.01 -14.40
C ASN A 211 -17.17 -3.85 -14.71
N LEU A 212 -17.30 -5.15 -14.62
CA LEU A 212 -16.23 -6.10 -14.89
C LEU A 212 -16.30 -6.58 -16.35
N PRO A 213 -15.17 -6.98 -16.96
CA PRO A 213 -15.17 -7.53 -18.33
C PRO A 213 -15.94 -8.85 -18.46
N ARG A 214 -16.15 -9.55 -17.35
CA ARG A 214 -16.99 -10.75 -17.21
C ARG A 214 -17.51 -10.89 -15.78
N ALA A 215 -18.45 -11.79 -15.57
CA ALA A 215 -18.86 -12.18 -14.21
C ALA A 215 -17.71 -12.86 -13.46
N LEU A 216 -17.69 -12.74 -12.15
CA LEU A 216 -16.79 -13.49 -11.28
C LEU A 216 -17.38 -14.89 -11.02
N GLU A 217 -16.51 -15.90 -11.01
CA GLU A 217 -16.88 -17.30 -10.78
C GLU A 217 -16.23 -17.79 -9.48
N ASN A 218 -17.06 -18.29 -8.55
CA ASN A 218 -16.60 -18.83 -7.26
C ASN A 218 -15.68 -17.85 -6.49
N ALA A 219 -15.92 -16.56 -6.60
CA ALA A 219 -15.07 -15.56 -6.00
C ALA A 219 -15.35 -15.39 -4.51
N VAL A 220 -14.31 -15.02 -3.80
CA VAL A 220 -14.34 -14.65 -2.39
C VAL A 220 -14.22 -13.14 -2.28
N MET A 221 -14.90 -12.55 -1.31
CA MET A 221 -14.78 -11.15 -0.95
C MET A 221 -14.11 -11.03 0.42
N PHE A 222 -12.97 -10.38 0.46
CA PHE A 222 -12.33 -9.94 1.69
C PHE A 222 -12.70 -8.49 1.96
N SER A 223 -13.00 -8.19 3.22
CA SER A 223 -13.25 -6.83 3.68
C SER A 223 -12.39 -6.54 4.89
N PHE A 224 -11.64 -5.44 4.83
CA PHE A 224 -10.91 -4.89 5.96
C PHE A 224 -11.55 -3.55 6.34
N ASN A 225 -12.03 -3.48 7.56
CA ASN A 225 -12.69 -2.29 8.11
C ASN A 225 -12.42 -2.19 9.63
N ARG A 226 -12.87 -1.11 10.26
CA ARG A 226 -12.74 -0.97 11.72
C ARG A 226 -13.45 -2.14 12.44
N PRO A 227 -12.83 -2.75 13.44
CA PRO A 227 -11.64 -2.34 14.18
C PRO A 227 -10.27 -2.82 13.60
N GLY A 228 -10.14 -3.07 12.33
CA GLY A 228 -8.86 -3.46 11.72
C GLY A 228 -8.75 -4.98 11.52
N LYS A 229 -9.87 -5.64 11.27
CA LYS A 229 -9.93 -7.09 11.00
C LYS A 229 -10.34 -7.37 9.57
N VAL A 230 -9.74 -8.41 9.00
CA VAL A 230 -10.18 -8.99 7.73
C VAL A 230 -11.38 -9.91 7.99
N SER A 231 -12.44 -9.74 7.22
CA SER A 231 -13.56 -10.66 7.14
C SER A 231 -13.67 -11.24 5.73
N GLU A 232 -14.17 -12.46 5.63
CA GLU A 232 -14.35 -13.19 4.38
C GLU A 232 -15.81 -13.51 4.16
N SER A 233 -16.26 -13.41 2.91
CA SER A 233 -17.61 -13.75 2.49
C SER A 233 -17.64 -14.15 1.01
N VAL A 234 -18.76 -14.75 0.55
CA VAL A 234 -18.95 -15.06 -0.86
C VAL A 234 -19.12 -13.76 -1.65
N ALA A 235 -18.37 -13.62 -2.74
CA ALA A 235 -18.49 -12.48 -3.63
C ALA A 235 -19.71 -12.61 -4.53
N PRO A 236 -20.34 -11.47 -4.91
CA PRO A 236 -21.39 -11.48 -5.93
C PRO A 236 -20.87 -11.96 -7.29
N SER A 237 -21.64 -12.78 -8.00
CA SER A 237 -21.25 -13.43 -9.26
C SER A 237 -21.80 -12.74 -10.51
N ASN A 238 -21.86 -11.41 -10.54
CA ASN A 238 -22.35 -10.64 -11.68
C ASN A 238 -21.22 -9.83 -12.33
N GLY A 239 -21.32 -9.59 -13.64
CA GLY A 239 -20.39 -8.72 -14.36
C GLY A 239 -20.61 -7.22 -14.08
N CYS A 240 -21.75 -6.83 -13.54
CA CYS A 240 -22.06 -5.48 -13.09
C CYS A 240 -22.49 -5.54 -11.62
N LEU A 241 -21.63 -5.07 -10.73
CA LEU A 241 -21.86 -5.10 -9.29
C LEU A 241 -22.19 -3.70 -8.79
N LYS A 242 -23.36 -3.57 -8.18
CA LYS A 242 -23.69 -2.40 -7.36
C LYS A 242 -23.32 -2.73 -5.93
N MET A 243 -22.33 -2.05 -5.40
CA MET A 243 -21.85 -2.34 -4.07
C MET A 243 -21.58 -1.07 -3.28
N SER A 244 -21.70 -1.21 -1.98
CA SER A 244 -21.35 -0.20 -1.02
C SER A 244 -19.96 -0.48 -0.49
N VAL A 245 -19.04 0.48 -0.64
CA VAL A 245 -17.71 0.44 -0.06
C VAL A 245 -17.74 1.27 1.22
N PRO A 246 -17.65 0.65 2.39
CA PRO A 246 -17.74 1.36 3.65
C PRO A 246 -16.71 2.49 3.76
N ALA A 247 -16.98 3.45 4.65
CA ALA A 247 -15.98 4.43 5.06
C ALA A 247 -14.72 3.73 5.56
N GLU A 248 -13.57 4.29 5.28
CA GLU A 248 -12.27 3.80 5.76
C GLU A 248 -12.12 2.27 5.64
N SER A 249 -12.21 1.75 4.41
CA SER A 249 -12.19 0.31 4.19
C SER A 249 -11.41 -0.11 2.94
N LEU A 250 -10.99 -1.38 2.93
CA LEU A 250 -10.53 -2.10 1.74
C LEU A 250 -11.50 -3.25 1.47
N ILE A 251 -11.93 -3.38 0.22
CA ILE A 251 -12.65 -4.56 -0.29
C ILE A 251 -11.79 -5.19 -1.38
N LEU A 252 -11.64 -6.50 -1.33
CA LEU A 252 -10.97 -7.29 -2.36
C LEU A 252 -11.88 -8.43 -2.79
N LEU A 253 -12.19 -8.48 -4.08
CA LEU A 253 -12.91 -9.56 -4.73
C LEU A 253 -11.89 -10.40 -5.49
N THR A 254 -11.90 -11.72 -5.33
CA THR A 254 -10.93 -12.57 -6.00
C THR A 254 -11.46 -13.96 -6.32
N GLU A 255 -11.09 -14.47 -7.49
CA GLU A 255 -11.27 -15.86 -7.91
C GLU A 255 -10.01 -16.72 -7.62
N MET A 256 -8.94 -16.09 -7.13
CA MET A 256 -7.70 -16.79 -6.80
C MET A 256 -7.88 -17.55 -5.49
N GLU A 257 -7.45 -18.79 -5.47
CA GLU A 257 -7.49 -19.65 -4.29
C GLU A 257 -6.36 -19.27 -3.30
N ASN A 258 -6.58 -19.58 -2.04
CA ASN A 258 -5.52 -19.59 -1.05
C ASN A 258 -4.72 -20.88 -1.25
N ASP A 259 -3.53 -20.78 -1.81
CA ASP A 259 -2.55 -21.86 -1.78
C ASP A 259 -1.86 -21.95 -0.42
#